data_b4363e4155e8898464f0f457f05afec1
#
_entry.id   b4363e4155e8898464f0f457f05afec1
#
_cell.length_a   1.000
_cell.length_b   1.000
_cell.length_c   1.000
_cell.angle_alpha   90.00
_cell.angle_beta   90.00
_cell.angle_gamma   90.00
#
_symmetry.space_group_name_H-M   'P 1'
#
loop_
_entity.id
_entity.type
_entity.pdbx_description
1 polymer ?
#
loop_
_entity_poly.entity_id
_entity_poly.type
_entity_poly.pdbx_seq_one_letter_code
_entity_poly.pdbx_strand_id
1 'polypeptide(L)'
;MLTALSREINETVHFTRRYDACRATLLDEILPQQGLIAASSPTRSLLLLHLCCTGLAILSTQTDEDIRDYCDAVVFEKRSCPFILSSSQLMEKIAAVRREGYMLNDQMYEPGVAALGVPIFAQPGKSAEYAISISGPAERILPQKERIVEHLRNAARELNGFLA
;
A
#
# COMPACT_ATOMS: atom_id res chain seq x y z
N MET A 1 -9.61 -6.81 -14.35
CA MET A 1 -8.41 -7.18 -13.61
C MET A 1 -8.59 -7.01 -12.11
N LEU A 2 -8.73 -5.79 -11.52
CA LEU A 2 -8.89 -5.59 -10.06
C LEU A 2 -10.07 -6.36 -9.48
N THR A 3 -11.21 -6.39 -10.16
CA THR A 3 -12.39 -7.18 -9.78
C THR A 3 -12.09 -8.68 -9.78
N ALA A 4 -11.31 -9.18 -10.74
CA ALA A 4 -10.91 -10.58 -10.78
C ALA A 4 -10.02 -10.92 -9.58
N LEU A 5 -9.05 -10.05 -9.27
CA LEU A 5 -8.18 -10.20 -8.10
C LEU A 5 -8.98 -10.24 -6.79
N SER A 6 -9.92 -9.29 -6.61
CA SER A 6 -10.78 -9.27 -5.41
C SER A 6 -11.63 -10.55 -5.30
N ARG A 7 -12.16 -11.06 -6.41
CA ARG A 7 -12.93 -12.32 -6.43
C ARG A 7 -12.09 -13.53 -6.06
N GLU A 8 -10.86 -13.60 -6.56
CA GLU A 8 -9.98 -14.73 -6.34
C GLU A 8 -9.46 -14.84 -4.91
N ILE A 9 -9.14 -13.70 -4.31
CA ILE A 9 -8.67 -13.63 -2.92
C ILE A 9 -9.84 -13.48 -1.94
N ASN A 10 -10.99 -12.97 -2.40
CA ASN A 10 -12.18 -12.63 -1.63
C ASN A 10 -11.90 -11.62 -0.52
N GLU A 11 -11.06 -10.62 -0.82
CA GLU A 11 -10.72 -9.50 0.06
C GLU A 11 -10.74 -8.18 -0.71
N THR A 12 -10.71 -7.07 0.02
CA THR A 12 -10.73 -5.73 -0.56
C THR A 12 -9.43 -5.44 -1.32
N VAL A 13 -9.56 -4.99 -2.56
CA VAL A 13 -8.44 -4.49 -3.37
C VAL A 13 -8.49 -2.98 -3.44
N HIS A 14 -7.36 -2.33 -3.15
CA HIS A 14 -7.20 -0.89 -3.31
C HIS A 14 -6.21 -0.60 -4.44
N PHE A 15 -6.57 0.36 -5.29
CA PHE A 15 -5.70 0.92 -6.31
C PHE A 15 -5.47 2.40 -6.03
N THR A 16 -4.22 2.78 -5.84
CA THR A 16 -3.82 4.09 -5.32
C THR A 16 -2.84 4.75 -6.27
N ARG A 17 -2.93 6.07 -6.38
CA ARG A 17 -1.95 6.90 -7.08
C ARG A 17 -1.32 7.90 -6.11
N ARG A 18 -0.03 8.16 -6.27
CA ARG A 18 0.64 9.31 -5.67
C ARG A 18 0.04 10.59 -6.25
N TYR A 19 -0.46 11.46 -5.40
CA TYR A 19 -1.08 12.73 -5.79
C TYR A 19 -0.04 13.84 -5.90
N ASP A 20 0.83 13.96 -4.90
CA ASP A 20 1.94 14.93 -4.84
C ASP A 20 3.14 14.33 -4.08
N ALA A 21 4.08 15.17 -3.68
CA ALA A 21 5.28 14.73 -2.95
C ALA A 21 4.95 14.00 -1.63
N CYS A 22 3.83 14.35 -0.98
CA CYS A 22 3.51 13.85 0.36
C CYS A 22 2.28 12.97 0.44
N ARG A 23 1.39 13.02 -0.57
CA ARG A 23 0.06 12.44 -0.47
C ARG A 23 -0.26 11.47 -1.59
N ALA A 24 -1.10 10.51 -1.27
CA ALA A 24 -1.71 9.58 -2.20
C ALA A 24 -3.23 9.73 -2.20
N THR A 25 -3.86 9.33 -3.29
CA THR A 25 -5.31 9.24 -3.44
C THR A 25 -5.71 7.84 -3.88
N LEU A 26 -6.76 7.31 -3.28
CA LEU A 26 -7.37 6.07 -3.68
C LEU A 26 -8.16 6.30 -4.99
N LEU A 27 -7.76 5.62 -6.05
CA LEU A 27 -8.41 5.69 -7.36
C LEU A 27 -9.60 4.74 -7.45
N ASP A 28 -9.42 3.53 -6.91
CA ASP A 28 -10.46 2.49 -6.96
C ASP A 28 -10.38 1.58 -5.74
N GLU A 29 -11.55 1.12 -5.29
CA GLU A 29 -11.72 0.16 -4.21
C GLU A 29 -12.70 -0.91 -4.65
N ILE A 30 -12.25 -2.15 -4.68
CA ILE A 30 -13.08 -3.30 -5.03
C ILE A 30 -13.31 -4.12 -3.76
N LEU A 31 -14.53 -4.11 -3.27
CA LEU A 31 -14.93 -4.90 -2.10
C LEU A 31 -15.10 -6.39 -2.46
N PRO A 32 -14.87 -7.30 -1.51
CA PRO A 32 -15.14 -8.71 -1.69
C PRO A 32 -16.63 -8.96 -1.94
N GLN A 33 -16.95 -9.98 -2.73
CA GLN A 33 -18.34 -10.34 -3.02
C GLN A 33 -19.00 -11.16 -1.92
N GLN A 34 -18.21 -11.81 -1.09
CA GLN A 34 -18.68 -12.70 -0.02
C GLN A 34 -18.01 -12.32 1.30
N GLY A 35 -18.79 -12.40 2.37
CA GLY A 35 -18.33 -12.12 3.72
C GLY A 35 -19.02 -10.87 4.31
N LEU A 36 -19.17 -10.89 5.63
CA LEU A 36 -19.82 -9.81 6.39
C LEU A 36 -18.82 -8.70 6.82
N ILE A 37 -17.53 -9.00 6.76
CA ILE A 37 -16.47 -8.09 7.22
C ILE A 37 -15.51 -7.85 6.06
N ALA A 38 -15.40 -6.59 5.63
CA ALA A 38 -14.45 -6.12 4.63
C ALA A 38 -13.73 -4.88 5.16
N ALA A 39 -12.45 -4.74 4.88
CA ALA A 39 -11.73 -3.50 5.11
C ALA A 39 -12.10 -2.51 4.01
N SER A 40 -12.57 -1.33 4.37
CA SER A 40 -12.93 -0.27 3.44
C SER A 40 -12.26 1.04 3.86
N SER A 41 -11.91 1.86 2.89
CA SER A 41 -11.31 3.17 3.08
C SER A 41 -12.13 4.26 2.40
N PRO A 42 -12.18 5.49 2.92
CA PRO A 42 -12.87 6.59 2.23
C PRO A 42 -12.23 6.84 0.85
N THR A 43 -12.97 6.60 -0.22
CA THR A 43 -12.52 6.90 -1.59
C THR A 43 -12.31 8.40 -1.79
N ARG A 44 -11.31 8.77 -2.61
CA ARG A 44 -10.93 10.14 -2.94
C ARG A 44 -10.39 10.99 -1.78
N SER A 45 -10.14 10.41 -0.61
CA SER A 45 -9.41 11.12 0.44
C SER A 45 -7.92 11.20 0.09
N LEU A 46 -7.32 12.35 0.39
CA LEU A 46 -5.86 12.52 0.30
C LEU A 46 -5.25 12.09 1.63
N LEU A 47 -4.43 11.05 1.59
CA LEU A 47 -3.71 10.53 2.75
C LEU A 47 -2.21 10.79 2.60
N LEU A 48 -1.54 11.11 3.71
CA LEU A 48 -0.08 11.11 3.73
C LEU A 48 0.44 9.70 3.39
N LEU A 49 1.51 9.64 2.58
CA LEU A 49 2.01 8.36 2.06
C LEU A 49 2.36 7.35 3.17
N HIS A 50 2.86 7.80 4.32
CA HIS A 50 3.18 6.90 5.44
C HIS A 50 1.94 6.40 6.21
N LEU A 51 0.74 6.93 5.94
CA LEU A 51 -0.50 6.54 6.61
C LEU A 51 -1.30 5.46 5.88
N CYS A 52 -0.78 4.89 4.81
CA CYS A 52 -1.44 3.78 4.13
C CYS A 52 -0.43 2.79 3.53
N CYS A 53 -0.88 1.54 3.41
CA CYS A 53 -0.07 0.44 2.90
C CYS A 53 0.46 0.73 1.48
N THR A 54 -0.40 1.19 0.58
CA THR A 54 -0.04 1.56 -0.79
C THR A 54 0.92 2.75 -0.85
N GLY A 55 0.76 3.74 0.04
CA GLY A 55 1.66 4.88 0.14
C GLY A 55 3.08 4.50 0.57
N LEU A 56 3.22 3.60 1.54
CA LEU A 56 4.53 3.07 1.94
C LEU A 56 5.16 2.22 0.82
N ALA A 57 4.37 1.47 0.05
CA ALA A 57 4.86 0.77 -1.13
C ALA A 57 5.40 1.75 -2.19
N ILE A 58 4.72 2.89 -2.42
CA ILE A 58 5.21 3.96 -3.31
C ILE A 58 6.49 4.59 -2.76
N LEU A 59 6.51 5.00 -1.48
CA LEU A 59 7.69 5.60 -0.84
C LEU A 59 8.92 4.69 -0.91
N SER A 60 8.75 3.37 -0.82
CA SER A 60 9.87 2.43 -0.88
C SER A 60 10.65 2.48 -2.20
N THR A 61 10.06 3.03 -3.25
CA THR A 61 10.67 3.16 -4.58
C THR A 61 11.36 4.50 -4.81
N GLN A 62 11.19 5.47 -3.90
CA GLN A 62 11.81 6.79 -3.97
C GLN A 62 13.30 6.71 -3.56
N THR A 63 14.06 7.75 -3.88
CA THR A 63 15.45 7.86 -3.38
C THR A 63 15.46 8.18 -1.89
N ASP A 64 16.60 7.96 -1.22
CA ASP A 64 16.74 8.33 0.19
C ASP A 64 16.70 9.84 0.41
N GLU A 65 17.05 10.63 -0.60
CA GLU A 65 16.92 12.09 -0.60
C GLU A 65 15.44 12.49 -0.63
N ASP A 66 14.65 11.96 -1.58
CA ASP A 66 13.22 12.20 -1.65
C ASP A 66 12.49 11.81 -0.35
N ILE A 67 12.93 10.71 0.31
CA ILE A 67 12.34 10.28 1.58
C ILE A 67 12.71 11.23 2.71
N ARG A 68 13.92 11.77 2.74
CA ARG A 68 14.30 12.81 3.72
C ARG A 68 13.47 14.07 3.52
N ASP A 69 13.34 14.54 2.29
CA ASP A 69 12.49 15.70 1.97
C ASP A 69 11.03 15.46 2.38
N TYR A 70 10.53 14.26 2.16
CA TYR A 70 9.21 13.85 2.65
C TYR A 70 9.12 13.94 4.18
N CYS A 71 10.12 13.42 4.90
CA CYS A 71 10.16 13.46 6.37
C CYS A 71 10.16 14.89 6.92
N ASP A 72 10.83 15.81 6.24
CA ASP A 72 10.90 17.21 6.64
C ASP A 72 9.58 17.98 6.36
N ALA A 73 8.80 17.48 5.39
CA ALA A 73 7.54 18.09 4.97
C ALA A 73 6.30 17.59 5.74
N VAL A 74 6.40 16.49 6.50
CA VAL A 74 5.25 15.86 7.18
C VAL A 74 5.40 15.88 8.69
N VAL A 75 4.26 15.81 9.39
CA VAL A 75 4.21 15.63 10.85
C VAL A 75 3.82 14.19 11.16
N PHE A 76 4.61 13.54 11.99
CA PHE A 76 4.34 12.18 12.46
C PHE A 76 3.46 12.23 13.72
N GLU A 77 2.20 11.80 13.59
CA GLU A 77 1.23 11.83 14.68
C GLU A 77 0.87 10.44 15.19
N LYS A 78 1.01 10.20 16.48
CA LYS A 78 0.65 8.93 17.13
C LYS A 78 -0.79 8.52 16.89
N ARG A 79 -1.71 9.48 16.77
CA ARG A 79 -3.13 9.21 16.50
C ARG A 79 -3.37 8.59 15.12
N SER A 80 -2.52 8.94 14.16
CA SER A 80 -2.66 8.50 12.77
C SER A 80 -1.92 7.19 12.50
N CYS A 81 -0.72 7.02 13.06
CA CYS A 81 0.03 5.77 12.97
C CYS A 81 0.96 5.63 14.19
N PRO A 82 0.64 4.78 15.15
CA PRO A 82 1.45 4.61 16.37
C PRO A 82 2.79 3.92 16.14
N PHE A 83 3.04 3.39 14.95
CA PHE A 83 4.25 2.62 14.60
C PHE A 83 5.27 3.41 13.77
N ILE A 84 4.89 4.58 13.24
CA ILE A 84 5.79 5.46 12.49
C ILE A 84 5.66 6.87 13.09
N LEU A 85 6.51 7.17 14.07
CA LEU A 85 6.49 8.41 14.83
C LEU A 85 7.71 9.29 14.57
N SER A 86 8.61 8.86 13.67
CA SER A 86 9.84 9.57 13.35
C SER A 86 10.36 9.18 11.98
N SER A 87 11.22 10.04 11.43
CA SER A 87 11.94 9.78 10.18
C SER A 87 12.74 8.47 10.24
N SER A 88 13.37 8.17 11.38
CA SER A 88 14.14 6.93 11.56
C SER A 88 13.26 5.69 11.44
N GLN A 89 12.09 5.67 12.10
CA GLN A 89 11.14 4.56 12.01
C GLN A 89 10.56 4.40 10.60
N LEU A 90 10.31 5.52 9.90
CA LEU A 90 9.90 5.47 8.49
C LEU A 90 10.98 4.86 7.61
N MET A 91 12.24 5.29 7.76
CA MET A 91 13.37 4.76 7.00
C MET A 91 13.59 3.26 7.26
N GLU A 92 13.48 2.79 8.50
CA GLU A 92 13.53 1.37 8.84
C GLU A 92 12.42 0.57 8.16
N LYS A 93 11.19 1.10 8.17
CA LYS A 93 10.04 0.48 7.50
C LYS A 93 10.25 0.39 5.99
N ILE A 94 10.72 1.48 5.37
CA ILE A 94 11.03 1.51 3.94
C ILE A 94 12.15 0.52 3.59
N ALA A 95 13.21 0.44 4.39
CA ALA A 95 14.27 -0.53 4.18
C ALA A 95 13.74 -1.99 4.23
N ALA A 96 12.81 -2.28 5.13
CA ALA A 96 12.15 -3.58 5.18
C ALA A 96 11.31 -3.83 3.91
N VAL A 97 10.52 -2.86 3.45
CA VAL A 97 9.72 -2.98 2.21
C VAL A 97 10.61 -3.22 0.99
N ARG A 98 11.73 -2.50 0.87
CA ARG A 98 12.71 -2.69 -0.21
C ARG A 98 13.32 -4.09 -0.22
N ARG A 99 13.65 -4.63 0.96
CA ARG A 99 14.22 -5.97 1.10
C ARG A 99 13.21 -7.06 0.75
N GLU A 100 11.98 -6.94 1.23
CA GLU A 100 10.92 -7.93 1.02
C GLU A 100 10.28 -7.82 -0.39
N GLY A 101 10.30 -6.62 -0.97
CA GLY A 101 9.66 -6.30 -2.26
C GLY A 101 8.14 -6.18 -2.17
N TYR A 102 7.59 -6.00 -0.97
CA TYR A 102 6.19 -5.69 -0.68
C TYR A 102 6.06 -5.00 0.67
N MET A 103 4.99 -4.25 0.85
CA MET A 103 4.61 -3.67 2.14
C MET A 103 3.68 -4.61 2.89
N LEU A 104 4.01 -4.94 4.12
CA LEU A 104 3.12 -5.58 5.07
C LEU A 104 2.66 -4.55 6.10
N ASN A 105 1.36 -4.32 6.16
CA ASN A 105 0.65 -3.72 7.28
C ASN A 105 0.06 -4.86 8.13
N ASP A 106 0.68 -5.15 9.26
CA ASP A 106 0.14 -6.06 10.26
C ASP A 106 -0.45 -5.22 11.40
N GLN A 107 -1.73 -4.89 11.26
CA GLN A 107 -2.51 -4.15 12.26
C GLN A 107 -1.91 -2.80 12.68
N MET A 108 -1.12 -2.15 11.80
CA MET A 108 -0.44 -0.89 12.11
C MET A 108 -1.39 0.29 12.23
N TYR A 109 -2.48 0.30 11.47
CA TYR A 109 -3.43 1.42 11.43
C TYR A 109 -4.72 1.10 12.17
N GLU A 110 -5.18 -0.14 12.07
CA GLU A 110 -6.42 -0.62 12.66
C GLU A 110 -6.19 -2.01 13.26
N PRO A 111 -6.47 -2.23 14.57
CA PRO A 111 -6.42 -3.55 15.17
C PRO A 111 -7.32 -4.54 14.43
N GLY A 112 -6.82 -5.75 14.19
CA GLY A 112 -7.54 -6.80 13.48
C GLY A 112 -7.54 -6.67 11.95
N VAL A 113 -6.98 -5.61 11.37
CA VAL A 113 -6.88 -5.41 9.92
C VAL A 113 -5.42 -5.51 9.46
N ALA A 114 -5.18 -6.39 8.49
CA ALA A 114 -3.90 -6.47 7.80
C ALA A 114 -4.03 -6.14 6.32
N ALA A 115 -2.94 -5.68 5.72
CA ALA A 115 -2.86 -5.40 4.31
C ALA A 115 -1.49 -5.74 3.74
N LEU A 116 -1.47 -6.13 2.48
CA LEU A 116 -0.27 -6.36 1.69
C LEU A 116 -0.33 -5.45 0.46
N GLY A 117 0.76 -4.77 0.15
CA GLY A 117 0.82 -3.83 -0.96
C GLY A 117 2.12 -3.92 -1.75
N VAL A 118 2.03 -3.69 -3.06
CA VAL A 118 3.17 -3.63 -3.96
C VAL A 118 3.13 -2.38 -4.82
N PRO A 119 4.29 -1.79 -5.16
CA PRO A 119 4.35 -0.67 -6.07
C PRO A 119 4.10 -1.11 -7.52
N ILE A 120 3.65 -0.18 -8.36
CA ILE A 120 3.47 -0.35 -9.79
C ILE A 120 4.33 0.67 -10.52
N PHE A 121 5.26 0.18 -11.35
CA PHE A 121 6.24 0.99 -12.08
C PHE A 121 5.73 1.25 -13.49
N ALA A 122 4.99 2.34 -13.70
CA ALA A 122 4.48 2.71 -15.02
C ALA A 122 5.59 3.02 -16.04
N GLN A 123 6.78 3.40 -15.59
CA GLN A 123 7.94 3.70 -16.44
C GLN A 123 9.20 2.99 -15.92
N PRO A 124 9.93 2.27 -16.79
CA PRO A 124 11.19 1.65 -16.40
C PRO A 124 12.20 2.67 -15.86
N GLY A 125 12.88 2.32 -14.77
CA GLY A 125 13.91 3.16 -14.15
C GLY A 125 13.41 4.39 -13.40
N LYS A 126 12.11 4.60 -13.29
CA LYS A 126 11.51 5.64 -12.45
C LYS A 126 10.85 5.07 -11.19
N SER A 127 10.71 5.92 -10.19
CA SER A 127 9.95 5.60 -8.98
C SER A 127 8.48 5.32 -9.32
N ALA A 128 7.84 4.45 -8.54
CA ALA A 128 6.44 4.15 -8.72
C ALA A 128 5.54 5.34 -8.38
N GLU A 129 4.56 5.59 -9.23
CA GLU A 129 3.48 6.55 -8.98
C GLU A 129 2.20 5.87 -8.49
N TYR A 130 2.09 4.57 -8.70
CA TYR A 130 0.91 3.78 -8.36
C TYR A 130 1.29 2.63 -7.44
N ALA A 131 0.29 2.14 -6.72
CA ALA A 131 0.38 0.91 -5.94
C ALA A 131 -0.96 0.21 -5.88
N ILE A 132 -0.91 -1.09 -5.64
CA ILE A 132 -2.07 -1.93 -5.41
C ILE A 132 -1.90 -2.64 -4.06
N SER A 133 -2.99 -2.81 -3.31
CA SER A 133 -2.97 -3.60 -2.09
C SER A 133 -4.22 -4.46 -1.94
N ILE A 134 -4.09 -5.50 -1.12
CA ILE A 134 -5.19 -6.31 -0.62
C ILE A 134 -5.24 -6.12 0.88
N SER A 135 -6.43 -5.86 1.41
CA SER A 135 -6.67 -5.68 2.84
C SER A 135 -7.90 -6.44 3.32
N GLY A 136 -7.85 -6.87 4.56
CA GLY A 136 -8.93 -7.61 5.20
C GLY A 136 -8.62 -7.94 6.65
N PRO A 137 -9.44 -8.77 7.31
CA PRO A 137 -9.15 -9.28 8.63
C PRO A 137 -7.79 -9.97 8.69
N ALA A 138 -6.98 -9.61 9.70
CA ALA A 138 -5.61 -10.11 9.85
C ALA A 138 -5.54 -11.64 9.88
N GLU A 139 -6.53 -12.27 10.51
CA GLU A 139 -6.66 -13.74 10.59
C GLU A 139 -6.85 -14.44 9.23
N ARG A 140 -7.34 -13.69 8.20
CA ARG A 140 -7.49 -14.21 6.84
C ARG A 140 -6.31 -13.82 5.94
N ILE A 141 -5.78 -12.61 6.11
CA ILE A 141 -4.67 -12.08 5.28
C ILE A 141 -3.34 -12.76 5.63
N LEU A 142 -2.97 -12.80 6.91
CA LEU A 142 -1.63 -13.22 7.32
C LEU A 142 -1.30 -14.68 6.97
N PRO A 143 -2.21 -15.66 7.14
CA PRO A 143 -1.93 -17.04 6.75
C PRO A 143 -1.75 -17.26 5.23
N GLN A 144 -2.26 -16.33 4.41
CA GLN A 144 -2.18 -16.39 2.94
C GLN A 144 -1.17 -15.40 2.36
N LYS A 145 -0.29 -14.85 3.17
CA LYS A 145 0.61 -13.75 2.80
C LYS A 145 1.37 -14.01 1.51
N GLU A 146 2.02 -15.15 1.38
CA GLU A 146 2.84 -15.49 0.21
C GLU A 146 1.97 -15.56 -1.07
N ARG A 147 0.82 -16.21 -0.98
CA ARG A 147 -0.15 -16.30 -2.09
C ARG A 147 -0.63 -14.91 -2.52
N ILE A 148 -1.03 -14.07 -1.55
CA ILE A 148 -1.52 -12.72 -1.83
C ILE A 148 -0.43 -11.87 -2.49
N VAL A 149 0.82 -11.93 -2.00
CA VAL A 149 1.96 -11.21 -2.58
C VAL A 149 2.20 -11.64 -4.03
N GLU A 150 2.11 -12.93 -4.34
CA GLU A 150 2.25 -13.43 -5.71
C GLU A 150 1.16 -12.86 -6.64
N HIS A 151 -0.11 -12.90 -6.21
CA HIS A 151 -1.22 -12.31 -6.97
C HIS A 151 -1.06 -10.80 -7.18
N LEU A 152 -0.64 -10.07 -6.15
CA LEU A 152 -0.36 -8.64 -6.25
C LEU A 152 0.76 -8.33 -7.25
N ARG A 153 1.86 -9.09 -7.23
CA ARG A 153 2.97 -8.94 -8.18
C ARG A 153 2.55 -9.24 -9.62
N ASN A 154 1.69 -10.23 -9.83
CA ASN A 154 1.14 -10.54 -11.15
C ASN A 154 0.25 -9.39 -11.64
N ALA A 155 -0.69 -8.94 -10.82
CA ALA A 155 -1.56 -7.81 -11.14
C ALA A 155 -0.76 -6.52 -11.40
N ALA A 156 0.28 -6.23 -10.61
CA ALA A 156 1.14 -5.07 -10.82
C ALA A 156 1.87 -5.12 -12.18
N ARG A 157 2.34 -6.30 -12.60
CA ARG A 157 2.97 -6.49 -13.92
C ARG A 157 1.99 -6.27 -15.08
N GLU A 158 0.77 -6.75 -14.95
CA GLU A 158 -0.27 -6.49 -15.95
C GLU A 158 -0.62 -5.01 -16.02
N LEU A 159 -0.79 -4.34 -14.86
CA LEU A 159 -1.08 -2.91 -14.78
C LEU A 159 0.02 -2.05 -15.41
N ASN A 160 1.28 -2.42 -15.27
CA ASN A 160 2.39 -1.73 -15.94
C ASN A 160 2.15 -1.59 -17.45
N GLY A 161 1.65 -2.64 -18.09
CA GLY A 161 1.37 -2.63 -19.54
C GLY A 161 0.26 -1.67 -19.96
N PHE A 162 -0.60 -1.24 -19.03
CA PHE A 162 -1.71 -0.31 -19.31
C PHE A 162 -1.40 1.13 -18.89
N LEU A 163 -0.42 1.34 -17.99
CA LEU A 163 -0.08 2.65 -17.43
C LEU A 163 1.17 3.28 -18.08
N ALA A 164 1.88 2.50 -18.91
CA ALA A 164 3.11 2.89 -19.60
C ALA A 164 2.86 3.86 -20.77
#